data_a3f6f5474577d33aa0eac3f4d64f657e
#
_entry.id   a3f6f5474577d33aa0eac3f4d64f657e
#
_cell.length_a   1.000
_cell.length_b   1.000
_cell.length_c   1.000
_cell.angle_alpha   90.00
_cell.angle_beta   90.00
_cell.angle_gamma   90.00
#
_symmetry.space_group_name_H-M   'P 1'
#
loop_
_entity.id
_entity.type
_entity.pdbx_description
1 polymer ?
#
loop_
_entity_poly.entity_id
_entity_poly.type
_entity_poly.pdbx_seq_one_letter_code
_entity_poly.pdbx_strand_id
1 'polypeptide(L)'
;MSNIASLFLYLSVFCLSSALFGYGVYRKNKIMRWASIIPPLLLASLRYNVGTDYGTYESLFNQFSRGSLIDYLQDSASAEPGFYILVQISNFLTGDSALMFAIAAALSLIFFHLGLNSYKIKHPALVYFLYLMILFPATLNLVRQGVAVSIVFYAFSFLVERDFRKYLVYMIIAGLFHVSVFILLPVYFLNRLTETKYKNVYLTFLPKLMAVAGCILIFIPFFRSEEHTSE
;
A
#
# COMPACT_ATOMS: atom_id res chain seq x y z
N MET A 1 7.69 6.35 -25.98
CA MET A 1 6.74 7.48 -25.95
C MET A 1 7.48 8.72 -25.50
N SER A 2 7.10 9.92 -26.01
CA SER A 2 7.63 11.16 -25.45
C SER A 2 7.12 11.34 -24.01
N ASN A 3 7.88 12.02 -23.12
CA ASN A 3 7.47 12.27 -21.73
C ASN A 3 6.10 12.97 -21.65
N ILE A 4 5.79 13.82 -22.62
CA ILE A 4 4.51 14.52 -22.73
C ILE A 4 3.36 13.56 -23.02
N ALA A 5 3.52 12.62 -23.95
CA ALA A 5 2.49 11.62 -24.27
C ALA A 5 2.21 10.68 -23.08
N SER A 6 3.25 10.29 -22.33
CA SER A 6 3.09 9.51 -21.10
C SER A 6 2.30 10.29 -20.05
N LEU A 7 2.63 11.57 -19.83
CA LEU A 7 1.89 12.43 -18.89
C LEU A 7 0.41 12.53 -19.25
N PHE A 8 0.10 12.76 -20.52
CA PHE A 8 -1.30 12.82 -20.99
C PHE A 8 -2.04 11.50 -20.79
N LEU A 9 -1.38 10.36 -21.05
CA LEU A 9 -1.97 9.04 -20.82
C LEU A 9 -2.32 8.85 -19.34
N TYR A 10 -1.37 9.06 -18.43
CA TYR A 10 -1.61 8.92 -16.98
C TYR A 10 -2.71 9.84 -16.50
N LEU A 11 -2.67 11.13 -16.90
CA LEU A 11 -3.68 12.10 -16.52
C LEU A 11 -5.07 11.70 -17.02
N SER A 12 -5.20 11.27 -18.27
CA SER A 12 -6.47 10.84 -18.86
C SER A 12 -7.04 9.64 -18.14
N VAL A 13 -6.22 8.62 -17.85
CA VAL A 13 -6.63 7.41 -17.13
C VAL A 13 -7.08 7.75 -15.70
N PHE A 14 -6.36 8.61 -15.00
CA PHE A 14 -6.68 8.99 -13.63
C PHE A 14 -7.91 9.89 -13.54
N CYS A 15 -8.10 10.81 -14.50
CA CYS A 15 -9.33 11.59 -14.62
C CYS A 15 -10.54 10.70 -14.92
N LEU A 16 -10.43 9.78 -15.87
CA LEU A 16 -11.50 8.82 -16.20
C LEU A 16 -11.87 7.97 -14.99
N SER A 17 -10.87 7.40 -14.31
CA SER A 17 -11.06 6.58 -13.13
C SER A 17 -11.77 7.35 -12.02
N SER A 18 -11.33 8.57 -11.73
CA SER A 18 -11.93 9.42 -10.70
C SER A 18 -13.32 9.91 -11.04
N ALA A 19 -13.60 10.18 -12.33
CA ALA A 19 -14.92 10.51 -12.82
C ALA A 19 -15.89 9.33 -12.67
N LEU A 20 -15.47 8.11 -13.02
CA LEU A 20 -16.25 6.87 -12.83
C LEU A 20 -16.55 6.65 -11.34
N PHE A 21 -15.55 6.83 -10.47
CA PHE A 21 -15.75 6.72 -9.03
C PHE A 21 -16.76 7.77 -8.53
N GLY A 22 -16.56 9.04 -8.90
CA GLY A 22 -17.44 10.15 -8.51
C GLY A 22 -18.87 9.95 -8.98
N TYR A 23 -19.06 9.51 -10.23
CA TYR A 23 -20.37 9.16 -10.76
C TYR A 23 -21.01 7.99 -10.00
N GLY A 24 -20.22 6.95 -9.68
CA GLY A 24 -20.67 5.82 -8.86
C GLY A 24 -21.08 6.23 -7.44
N VAL A 25 -20.39 7.22 -6.85
CA VAL A 25 -20.79 7.81 -5.55
C VAL A 25 -22.09 8.58 -5.68
N TYR A 26 -22.21 9.46 -6.67
CA TYR A 26 -23.41 10.27 -6.94
C TYR A 26 -24.65 9.40 -7.18
N ARG A 27 -24.54 8.35 -7.99
CA ARG A 27 -25.63 7.41 -8.33
C ARG A 27 -25.82 6.31 -7.29
N LYS A 28 -25.03 6.29 -6.20
CA LYS A 28 -25.00 5.21 -5.19
C LYS A 28 -24.79 3.81 -5.83
N ASN A 29 -24.10 3.76 -6.94
CA ASN A 29 -23.85 2.53 -7.71
C ASN A 29 -22.50 1.91 -7.31
N LYS A 30 -22.55 0.77 -6.62
CA LYS A 30 -21.35 0.05 -6.16
C LYS A 30 -20.53 -0.49 -7.34
N ILE A 31 -21.17 -0.97 -8.39
CA ILE A 31 -20.50 -1.55 -9.57
C ILE A 31 -19.60 -0.48 -10.22
N MET A 32 -20.14 0.72 -10.44
CA MET A 32 -19.35 1.81 -11.03
C MET A 32 -18.18 2.26 -10.16
N ARG A 33 -18.39 2.29 -8.84
CA ARG A 33 -17.28 2.57 -7.91
C ARG A 33 -16.16 1.54 -8.05
N TRP A 34 -16.49 0.25 -8.11
CA TRP A 34 -15.49 -0.81 -8.30
C TRP A 34 -14.91 -0.82 -9.71
N ALA A 35 -15.69 -0.54 -10.74
CA ALA A 35 -15.20 -0.43 -12.12
C ALA A 35 -14.17 0.70 -12.29
N SER A 36 -14.17 1.71 -11.42
CA SER A 36 -13.17 2.78 -11.45
C SER A 36 -11.73 2.31 -11.19
N ILE A 37 -11.55 1.13 -10.61
CA ILE A 37 -10.22 0.52 -10.39
C ILE A 37 -9.62 0.02 -11.71
N ILE A 38 -10.44 -0.34 -12.69
CA ILE A 38 -10.00 -1.00 -13.93
C ILE A 38 -9.01 -0.14 -14.74
N PRO A 39 -9.27 1.16 -15.03
CA PRO A 39 -8.35 1.94 -15.85
C PRO A 39 -6.94 2.04 -15.25
N PRO A 40 -6.72 2.43 -13.97
CA PRO A 40 -5.38 2.48 -13.40
C PRO A 40 -4.74 1.09 -13.23
N LEU A 41 -5.54 0.04 -13.00
CA LEU A 41 -5.04 -1.33 -12.96
C LEU A 41 -4.50 -1.77 -14.32
N LEU A 42 -5.22 -1.52 -15.41
CA LEU A 42 -4.73 -1.81 -16.77
C LEU A 42 -3.43 -1.05 -17.07
N LEU A 43 -3.37 0.23 -16.70
CA LEU A 43 -2.16 1.03 -16.87
C LEU A 43 -0.97 0.42 -16.11
N ALA A 44 -1.17 -0.04 -14.88
CA ALA A 44 -0.15 -0.67 -14.07
C ALA A 44 0.27 -2.05 -14.59
N SER A 45 -0.70 -2.84 -15.07
CA SER A 45 -0.46 -4.21 -15.57
C SER A 45 0.26 -4.25 -16.91
N LEU A 46 0.03 -3.24 -17.76
CA LEU A 46 0.63 -3.15 -19.10
C LEU A 46 1.97 -2.40 -19.09
N ARG A 47 2.44 -1.95 -17.93
CA ARG A 47 3.75 -1.29 -17.85
C ARG A 47 4.88 -2.29 -18.10
N TYR A 48 5.88 -1.86 -18.87
CA TYR A 48 7.10 -2.60 -19.09
C TYR A 48 8.29 -1.67 -18.88
N ASN A 49 9.20 -2.06 -18.01
CA ASN A 49 10.41 -1.31 -17.67
C ASN A 49 10.12 0.17 -17.30
N VAL A 50 9.03 0.40 -16.53
CA VAL A 50 8.62 1.72 -16.04
C VAL A 50 8.77 1.76 -14.54
N GLY A 51 9.57 2.73 -14.06
CA GLY A 51 9.90 2.92 -12.64
C GLY A 51 11.34 2.52 -12.33
N THR A 52 11.93 3.17 -11.32
CA THR A 52 13.35 2.96 -10.93
C THR A 52 13.60 1.55 -10.42
N ASP A 53 12.63 0.96 -9.74
CA ASP A 53 12.77 -0.32 -9.04
C ASP A 53 12.22 -1.51 -9.84
N TYR A 54 11.75 -1.27 -11.08
CA TYR A 54 11.19 -2.34 -11.93
C TYR A 54 12.16 -3.50 -12.08
N GLY A 55 13.42 -3.21 -12.47
CA GLY A 55 14.46 -4.23 -12.66
C GLY A 55 14.81 -5.00 -11.38
N THR A 56 14.79 -4.33 -10.23
CA THR A 56 15.01 -4.96 -8.92
C THR A 56 13.92 -6.00 -8.63
N TYR A 57 12.65 -5.62 -8.82
CA TYR A 57 11.54 -6.56 -8.60
C TYR A 57 11.49 -7.69 -9.63
N GLU A 58 11.89 -7.44 -10.88
CA GLU A 58 12.03 -8.48 -11.89
C GLU A 58 13.15 -9.47 -11.54
N SER A 59 14.28 -8.97 -11.02
CA SER A 59 15.37 -9.81 -10.50
C SER A 59 14.91 -10.67 -9.32
N LEU A 60 14.21 -10.10 -8.35
CA LEU A 60 13.61 -10.84 -7.22
C LEU A 60 12.60 -11.89 -7.69
N PHE A 61 11.78 -11.55 -8.71
CA PHE A 61 10.87 -12.54 -9.30
C PHE A 61 11.65 -13.72 -9.88
N ASN A 62 12.70 -13.48 -10.66
CA ASN A 62 13.53 -14.53 -11.25
C ASN A 62 14.25 -15.37 -10.18
N GLN A 63 14.69 -14.77 -9.10
CA GLN A 63 15.32 -15.46 -7.98
C GLN A 63 14.32 -16.39 -7.28
N PHE A 64 13.15 -15.87 -6.87
CA PHE A 64 12.18 -16.64 -6.09
C PHE A 64 11.36 -17.63 -6.93
N SER A 65 11.16 -17.37 -8.22
CA SER A 65 10.45 -18.31 -9.11
C SER A 65 11.24 -19.59 -9.39
N ARG A 66 12.57 -19.54 -9.29
CA ARG A 66 13.46 -20.68 -9.51
C ARG A 66 13.93 -21.35 -8.23
N GLY A 67 13.89 -20.63 -7.11
CA GLY A 67 14.31 -21.09 -5.81
C GLY A 67 13.25 -21.95 -5.11
N SER A 68 13.70 -22.80 -4.19
CA SER A 68 12.81 -23.53 -3.31
C SER A 68 12.34 -22.66 -2.11
N LEU A 69 11.31 -23.14 -1.39
CA LEU A 69 10.91 -22.50 -0.13
C LEU A 69 12.05 -22.47 0.90
N ILE A 70 12.93 -23.48 0.87
CA ILE A 70 14.08 -23.58 1.77
C ILE A 70 15.08 -22.47 1.43
N ASP A 71 15.36 -22.25 0.16
CA ASP A 71 16.26 -21.17 -0.30
C ASP A 71 15.71 -19.79 0.14
N TYR A 72 14.40 -19.57 -0.02
CA TYR A 72 13.76 -18.35 0.47
C TYR A 72 13.89 -18.18 2.00
N LEU A 73 13.69 -19.24 2.78
CA LEU A 73 13.80 -19.16 4.25
C LEU A 73 15.23 -18.94 4.72
N GLN A 74 16.23 -19.39 3.96
CA GLN A 74 17.65 -19.17 4.25
C GLN A 74 18.07 -17.73 3.88
N ASP A 75 17.48 -17.15 2.82
CA ASP A 75 17.73 -15.79 2.32
C ASP A 75 16.56 -14.85 2.63
N SER A 76 15.94 -15.03 3.79
CA SER A 76 14.74 -14.29 4.20
C SER A 76 14.95 -12.77 4.38
N ALA A 77 16.20 -12.30 4.29
CA ALA A 77 16.52 -10.87 4.31
C ALA A 77 16.14 -10.15 3.01
N SER A 78 15.91 -10.87 1.90
CA SER A 78 15.73 -10.26 0.59
C SER A 78 14.31 -9.77 0.29
N ALA A 79 13.27 -10.38 0.87
CA ALA A 79 11.88 -9.89 0.72
C ALA A 79 10.92 -10.49 1.77
N GLU A 80 9.86 -9.76 2.07
CA GLU A 80 8.82 -10.18 2.99
C GLU A 80 7.93 -11.30 2.42
N PRO A 81 7.34 -12.16 3.29
CA PRO A 81 6.58 -13.36 2.88
C PRO A 81 5.41 -13.08 1.92
N GLY A 82 4.72 -11.96 2.09
CA GLY A 82 3.61 -11.57 1.21
C GLY A 82 4.07 -11.35 -0.24
N PHE A 83 5.25 -10.77 -0.42
CA PHE A 83 5.83 -10.60 -1.75
C PHE A 83 6.26 -11.95 -2.36
N TYR A 84 6.89 -12.83 -1.56
CA TYR A 84 7.21 -14.19 -2.01
C TYR A 84 5.98 -14.95 -2.50
N ILE A 85 4.86 -14.86 -1.75
CA ILE A 85 3.58 -15.46 -2.15
C ILE A 85 3.09 -14.91 -3.50
N LEU A 86 3.19 -13.59 -3.72
CA LEU A 86 2.82 -13.00 -5.02
C LEU A 86 3.68 -13.54 -6.17
N VAL A 87 4.98 -13.68 -5.95
CA VAL A 87 5.88 -14.29 -6.94
C VAL A 87 5.46 -15.71 -7.25
N GLN A 88 5.20 -16.54 -6.24
CA GLN A 88 4.81 -17.94 -6.45
C GLN A 88 3.47 -18.06 -7.18
N ILE A 89 2.47 -17.22 -6.85
CA ILE A 89 1.19 -17.19 -7.56
C ILE A 89 1.40 -16.80 -9.03
N SER A 90 2.19 -15.76 -9.29
CA SER A 90 2.47 -15.28 -10.65
C SER A 90 3.23 -16.33 -11.46
N ASN A 91 4.25 -16.93 -10.86
CA ASN A 91 5.03 -17.99 -11.51
C ASN A 91 4.17 -19.21 -11.85
N PHE A 92 3.30 -19.63 -10.93
CA PHE A 92 2.40 -20.79 -11.16
C PHE A 92 1.38 -20.54 -12.28
N LEU A 93 0.85 -19.30 -12.38
CA LEU A 93 -0.23 -18.99 -13.32
C LEU A 93 0.28 -18.63 -14.72
N THR A 94 1.38 -17.88 -14.81
CA THR A 94 1.86 -17.31 -16.09
C THR A 94 3.35 -17.51 -16.33
N GLY A 95 4.15 -17.73 -15.29
CA GLY A 95 5.61 -17.74 -15.37
C GLY A 95 6.22 -16.35 -15.66
N ASP A 96 5.44 -15.25 -15.52
CA ASP A 96 5.82 -13.89 -15.87
C ASP A 96 5.67 -12.93 -14.69
N SER A 97 6.65 -12.04 -14.51
CA SER A 97 6.62 -10.97 -13.50
C SER A 97 5.50 -9.96 -13.71
N ALA A 98 4.99 -9.81 -14.92
CA ALA A 98 3.89 -8.88 -15.23
C ALA A 98 2.63 -9.14 -14.38
N LEU A 99 2.30 -10.43 -14.14
CA LEU A 99 1.16 -10.77 -13.28
C LEU A 99 1.43 -10.41 -11.81
N MET A 100 2.65 -10.55 -11.32
CA MET A 100 3.04 -10.13 -9.98
C MET A 100 2.79 -8.62 -9.80
N PHE A 101 3.23 -7.79 -10.76
CA PHE A 101 2.98 -6.35 -10.73
C PHE A 101 1.49 -6.03 -10.81
N ALA A 102 0.73 -6.75 -11.64
CA ALA A 102 -0.71 -6.59 -11.77
C ALA A 102 -1.43 -6.90 -10.45
N ILE A 103 -1.08 -8.00 -9.77
CA ILE A 103 -1.68 -8.39 -8.49
C ILE A 103 -1.33 -7.36 -7.41
N ALA A 104 -0.08 -6.91 -7.33
CA ALA A 104 0.34 -5.90 -6.36
C ALA A 104 -0.40 -4.57 -6.57
N ALA A 105 -0.54 -4.11 -7.82
CA ALA A 105 -1.32 -2.92 -8.15
C ALA A 105 -2.81 -3.10 -7.82
N ALA A 106 -3.38 -4.28 -8.12
CA ALA A 106 -4.76 -4.59 -7.75
C ALA A 106 -4.98 -4.54 -6.24
N LEU A 107 -4.10 -5.15 -5.45
CA LEU A 107 -4.16 -5.10 -3.99
C LEU A 107 -4.10 -3.66 -3.47
N SER A 108 -3.17 -2.85 -3.98
CA SER A 108 -3.04 -1.44 -3.58
C SER A 108 -4.32 -0.66 -3.88
N LEU A 109 -4.89 -0.81 -5.08
CA LEU A 109 -6.12 -0.13 -5.49
C LEU A 109 -7.34 -0.63 -4.70
N ILE A 110 -7.47 -1.94 -4.49
CA ILE A 110 -8.59 -2.56 -3.77
C ILE A 110 -8.59 -2.08 -2.31
N PHE A 111 -7.47 -2.19 -1.60
CA PHE A 111 -7.41 -1.80 -0.20
C PHE A 111 -7.56 -0.29 -0.01
N PHE A 112 -7.01 0.52 -0.90
CA PHE A 112 -7.27 1.97 -0.88
C PHE A 112 -8.77 2.25 -1.09
N HIS A 113 -9.41 1.58 -2.03
CA HIS A 113 -10.83 1.73 -2.32
C HIS A 113 -11.72 1.28 -1.15
N LEU A 114 -11.39 0.17 -0.49
CA LEU A 114 -12.05 -0.28 0.73
C LEU A 114 -11.94 0.77 1.84
N GLY A 115 -10.74 1.30 2.09
CA GLY A 115 -10.53 2.37 3.05
C GLY A 115 -11.35 3.61 2.71
N LEU A 116 -11.28 4.08 1.46
CA LEU A 116 -12.02 5.25 1.01
C LEU A 116 -13.54 5.11 1.20
N ASN A 117 -14.09 3.92 0.99
CA ASN A 117 -15.52 3.65 1.21
C ASN A 117 -15.89 3.52 2.71
N SER A 118 -14.93 3.23 3.58
CA SER A 118 -15.16 3.10 5.03
C SER A 118 -15.21 4.46 5.73
N TYR A 119 -14.60 5.49 5.15
CA TYR A 119 -14.58 6.83 5.73
C TYR A 119 -15.75 7.70 5.23
N LYS A 120 -16.28 8.54 6.12
CA LYS A 120 -17.30 9.55 5.76
C LYS A 120 -16.64 10.80 5.16
N ILE A 121 -16.06 10.66 3.98
CA ILE A 121 -15.34 11.74 3.29
C ILE A 121 -16.32 12.60 2.51
N LYS A 122 -16.20 13.94 2.65
CA LYS A 122 -17.09 14.89 1.96
C LYS A 122 -16.92 14.86 0.43
N HIS A 123 -15.67 14.72 -0.04
CA HIS A 123 -15.32 14.73 -1.47
C HIS A 123 -14.47 13.50 -1.83
N PRO A 124 -15.07 12.27 -1.81
CA PRO A 124 -14.27 11.05 -1.96
C PRO A 124 -13.68 10.89 -3.37
N ALA A 125 -14.32 11.43 -4.41
CA ALA A 125 -13.79 11.43 -5.77
C ALA A 125 -12.50 12.27 -5.90
N LEU A 126 -12.44 13.41 -5.20
CA LEU A 126 -11.23 14.23 -5.16
C LEU A 126 -10.09 13.51 -4.43
N VAL A 127 -10.39 12.86 -3.31
CA VAL A 127 -9.38 12.08 -2.57
C VAL A 127 -8.86 10.92 -3.43
N TYR A 128 -9.75 10.24 -4.16
CA TYR A 128 -9.35 9.18 -5.08
C TYR A 128 -8.48 9.71 -6.23
N PHE A 129 -8.83 10.87 -6.79
CA PHE A 129 -8.01 11.53 -7.82
C PHE A 129 -6.61 11.88 -7.30
N LEU A 130 -6.52 12.50 -6.11
CA LEU A 130 -5.24 12.84 -5.50
C LEU A 130 -4.39 11.59 -5.18
N TYR A 131 -5.02 10.53 -4.72
CA TYR A 131 -4.33 9.24 -4.56
C TYR A 131 -3.73 8.75 -5.86
N LEU A 132 -4.51 8.72 -6.93
CA LEU A 132 -4.05 8.27 -8.25
C LEU A 132 -2.93 9.15 -8.81
N MET A 133 -2.97 10.45 -8.56
CA MET A 133 -1.97 11.40 -9.08
C MET A 133 -0.66 11.37 -8.28
N ILE A 134 -0.72 11.18 -6.96
CA ILE A 134 0.44 11.39 -6.07
C ILE A 134 0.97 10.06 -5.55
N LEU A 135 0.10 9.24 -4.96
CA LEU A 135 0.52 8.04 -4.23
C LEU A 135 0.60 6.81 -5.14
N PHE A 136 -0.35 6.62 -6.04
CA PHE A 136 -0.40 5.42 -6.87
C PHE A 136 0.86 5.25 -7.75
N PRO A 137 1.42 6.29 -8.41
CA PRO A 137 2.69 6.15 -9.13
C PRO A 137 3.85 5.76 -8.20
N ALA A 138 3.87 6.25 -6.96
CA ALA A 138 4.86 5.83 -5.98
C ALA A 138 4.70 4.35 -5.59
N THR A 139 3.47 3.82 -5.49
CA THR A 139 3.24 2.38 -5.22
C THR A 139 3.72 1.49 -6.36
N LEU A 140 3.82 2.01 -7.57
CA LEU A 140 4.37 1.26 -8.71
C LEU A 140 5.88 1.09 -8.61
N ASN A 141 6.59 2.00 -7.94
CA ASN A 141 8.02 1.86 -7.66
C ASN A 141 8.24 1.07 -6.36
N LEU A 142 7.64 1.49 -5.28
CA LEU A 142 7.74 0.86 -3.96
C LEU A 142 6.66 -0.22 -3.81
N VAL A 143 6.74 -1.28 -4.63
CA VAL A 143 5.65 -2.28 -4.80
C VAL A 143 5.21 -2.88 -3.46
N ARG A 144 6.13 -3.41 -2.66
CA ARG A 144 5.85 -4.04 -1.37
C ARG A 144 5.25 -3.04 -0.37
N GLN A 145 5.90 -1.89 -0.24
CA GLN A 145 5.47 -0.81 0.64
C GLN A 145 4.13 -0.22 0.20
N GLY A 146 3.89 -0.09 -1.11
CA GLY A 146 2.63 0.41 -1.67
C GLY A 146 1.43 -0.45 -1.29
N VAL A 147 1.57 -1.78 -1.39
CA VAL A 147 0.54 -2.73 -0.94
C VAL A 147 0.32 -2.58 0.57
N ALA A 148 1.41 -2.59 1.36
CA ALA A 148 1.34 -2.50 2.82
C ALA A 148 0.63 -1.21 3.28
N VAL A 149 1.00 -0.05 2.74
CA VAL A 149 0.40 1.26 3.08
C VAL A 149 -1.08 1.30 2.71
N SER A 150 -1.46 0.71 1.58
CA SER A 150 -2.87 0.64 1.17
C SER A 150 -3.71 -0.22 2.12
N ILE A 151 -3.15 -1.35 2.61
CA ILE A 151 -3.79 -2.19 3.63
C ILE A 151 -3.91 -1.44 4.96
N VAL A 152 -2.85 -0.73 5.37
CA VAL A 152 -2.86 0.10 6.59
C VAL A 152 -3.91 1.21 6.51
N PHE A 153 -4.06 1.85 5.36
CA PHE A 153 -5.11 2.85 5.15
C PHE A 153 -6.51 2.27 5.41
N TYR A 154 -6.77 1.05 4.95
CA TYR A 154 -8.00 0.35 5.27
C TYR A 154 -8.07 -0.07 6.76
N ALA A 155 -6.96 -0.57 7.32
CA ALA A 155 -6.90 -0.96 8.73
C ALA A 155 -7.26 0.18 9.69
N PHE A 156 -6.92 1.42 9.34
CA PHE A 156 -7.26 2.60 10.14
C PHE A 156 -8.77 2.86 10.23
N SER A 157 -9.61 2.32 9.34
CA SER A 157 -11.07 2.39 9.52
C SER A 157 -11.52 1.65 10.79
N PHE A 158 -10.88 0.53 11.09
CA PHE A 158 -11.16 -0.25 12.31
C PHE A 158 -10.60 0.40 13.58
N LEU A 159 -9.59 1.26 13.44
CA LEU A 159 -9.13 2.10 14.53
C LEU A 159 -10.22 3.12 14.90
N VAL A 160 -10.88 3.72 13.92
CA VAL A 160 -12.01 4.64 14.12
C VAL A 160 -13.23 3.89 14.69
N GLU A 161 -13.49 2.66 14.24
CA GLU A 161 -14.56 1.78 14.72
C GLU A 161 -14.26 1.14 16.10
N ARG A 162 -13.04 1.33 16.62
CA ARG A 162 -12.55 0.75 17.89
C ARG A 162 -12.48 -0.79 17.87
N ASP A 163 -12.38 -1.40 16.72
CA ASP A 163 -12.23 -2.84 16.55
C ASP A 163 -10.75 -3.23 16.48
N PHE A 164 -10.16 -3.46 17.67
CA PHE A 164 -8.74 -3.85 17.77
C PHE A 164 -8.41 -5.14 17.03
N ARG A 165 -9.34 -6.12 17.03
CA ARG A 165 -9.08 -7.41 16.42
C ARG A 165 -8.91 -7.27 14.90
N LYS A 166 -9.83 -6.55 14.25
CA LYS A 166 -9.71 -6.30 12.81
C LYS A 166 -8.50 -5.42 12.49
N TYR A 167 -8.29 -4.35 13.27
CA TYR A 167 -7.10 -3.53 13.11
C TYR A 167 -5.82 -4.39 13.12
N LEU A 168 -5.64 -5.24 14.15
CA LEU A 168 -4.48 -6.11 14.29
C LEU A 168 -4.33 -7.09 13.12
N VAL A 169 -5.43 -7.73 12.69
CA VAL A 169 -5.41 -8.65 11.55
C VAL A 169 -4.89 -7.96 10.28
N TYR A 170 -5.42 -6.78 9.95
CA TYR A 170 -4.97 -6.06 8.77
C TYR A 170 -3.56 -5.49 8.92
N MET A 171 -3.13 -5.13 10.11
CA MET A 171 -1.73 -4.76 10.37
C MET A 171 -0.77 -5.93 10.17
N ILE A 172 -1.16 -7.15 10.59
CA ILE A 172 -0.37 -8.37 10.34
C ILE A 172 -0.31 -8.64 8.82
N ILE A 173 -1.44 -8.57 8.11
CA ILE A 173 -1.47 -8.74 6.65
C ILE A 173 -0.58 -7.70 5.96
N ALA A 174 -0.63 -6.44 6.37
CA ALA A 174 0.24 -5.38 5.84
C ALA A 174 1.72 -5.69 6.11
N GLY A 175 2.04 -6.18 7.31
CA GLY A 175 3.40 -6.57 7.72
C GLY A 175 4.00 -7.70 6.89
N LEU A 176 3.15 -8.56 6.31
CA LEU A 176 3.62 -9.59 5.36
C LEU A 176 4.17 -8.98 4.06
N PHE A 177 3.80 -7.75 3.73
CA PHE A 177 4.33 -7.04 2.55
C PHE A 177 5.42 -6.05 2.90
N HIS A 178 5.37 -5.45 4.13
CA HIS A 178 6.43 -4.54 4.56
C HIS A 178 6.44 -4.39 6.08
N VAL A 179 7.51 -4.86 6.71
CA VAL A 179 7.63 -4.97 8.18
C VAL A 179 7.53 -3.61 8.89
N SER A 180 7.97 -2.52 8.26
CA SER A 180 7.97 -1.18 8.88
C SER A 180 6.57 -0.67 9.27
N VAL A 181 5.49 -1.25 8.72
CA VAL A 181 4.12 -0.84 9.09
C VAL A 181 3.79 -1.13 10.55
N PHE A 182 4.51 -2.05 11.21
CA PHE A 182 4.29 -2.36 12.63
C PHE A 182 4.60 -1.18 13.56
N ILE A 183 5.35 -0.17 13.10
CA ILE A 183 5.54 1.10 13.82
C ILE A 183 4.20 1.82 14.09
N LEU A 184 3.16 1.50 13.31
CA LEU A 184 1.83 2.09 13.45
C LEU A 184 0.91 1.32 14.43
N LEU A 185 1.32 0.14 14.92
CA LEU A 185 0.53 -0.62 15.91
C LEU A 185 0.19 0.20 17.17
N PRO A 186 1.13 0.95 17.78
CA PRO A 186 0.84 1.75 18.96
C PRO A 186 -0.20 2.85 18.74
N VAL A 187 -0.43 3.28 17.49
CA VAL A 187 -1.41 4.33 17.15
C VAL A 187 -2.82 3.97 17.63
N TYR A 188 -3.16 2.68 17.66
CA TYR A 188 -4.45 2.22 18.21
C TYR A 188 -4.62 2.60 19.67
N PHE A 189 -3.62 2.37 20.50
CA PHE A 189 -3.65 2.71 21.93
C PHE A 189 -3.58 4.21 22.16
N LEU A 190 -2.78 4.93 21.37
CA LEU A 190 -2.70 6.39 21.41
C LEU A 190 -4.04 7.04 21.09
N ASN A 191 -4.78 6.51 20.11
CA ASN A 191 -6.11 6.99 19.79
C ASN A 191 -7.10 6.85 20.97
N ARG A 192 -6.98 5.77 21.76
CA ARG A 192 -7.78 5.57 22.99
C ARG A 192 -7.43 6.54 24.10
N LEU A 193 -6.14 6.80 24.33
CA LEU A 193 -5.67 7.69 25.38
C LEU A 193 -6.13 9.15 25.18
N THR A 194 -6.35 9.57 23.95
CA THR A 194 -6.70 10.95 23.61
C THR A 194 -8.20 11.26 23.71
N GLU A 195 -9.06 10.26 23.78
CA GLU A 195 -10.51 10.45 23.97
C GLU A 195 -10.90 10.68 25.44
N THR A 196 -10.00 10.43 26.39
CA THR A 196 -10.25 10.69 27.79
C THR A 196 -10.03 12.16 28.15
N LYS A 197 -11.12 12.95 28.07
CA LYS A 197 -11.36 14.17 28.87
C LYS A 197 -10.43 15.40 28.73
N TYR A 198 -9.46 15.45 27.83
CA TYR A 198 -8.60 16.65 27.73
C TYR A 198 -9.00 17.54 26.56
N LYS A 199 -9.68 18.65 26.86
CA LYS A 199 -10.03 19.74 25.92
C LYS A 199 -8.81 20.52 25.36
N ASN A 200 -7.59 20.19 25.75
CA ASN A 200 -6.39 20.92 25.35
C ASN A 200 -5.64 20.17 24.24
N VAL A 201 -5.73 20.66 23.01
CA VAL A 201 -5.12 20.10 21.79
C VAL A 201 -3.61 19.84 21.96
N TYR A 202 -2.90 20.73 22.69
CA TYR A 202 -1.46 20.58 22.93
C TYR A 202 -1.10 19.41 23.86
N LEU A 203 -1.92 19.15 24.88
CA LEU A 203 -1.72 18.03 25.81
C LEU A 203 -2.03 16.66 25.17
N THR A 204 -2.84 16.65 24.10
CA THR A 204 -3.18 15.43 23.36
C THR A 204 -2.23 15.16 22.20
N PHE A 205 -1.62 16.20 21.64
CA PHE A 205 -0.71 16.06 20.49
C PHE A 205 0.72 15.67 20.90
N LEU A 206 1.23 16.23 22.01
CA LEU A 206 2.60 16.00 22.45
C LEU A 206 2.90 14.54 22.80
N PRO A 207 2.09 13.80 23.58
CA PRO A 207 2.32 12.37 23.82
C PRO A 207 2.19 11.52 22.56
N LYS A 208 1.35 11.90 21.59
CA LYS A 208 1.28 11.21 20.28
C LYS A 208 2.58 11.37 19.51
N LEU A 209 3.09 12.61 19.46
CA LEU A 209 4.36 12.92 18.79
C LEU A 209 5.53 12.19 19.47
N MET A 210 5.58 12.20 20.80
CA MET A 210 6.62 11.49 21.57
C MET A 210 6.56 9.97 21.39
N ALA A 211 5.36 9.38 21.32
CA ALA A 211 5.23 7.94 21.09
C ALA A 211 5.61 7.57 19.65
N VAL A 212 5.27 8.38 18.66
CA VAL A 212 5.74 8.19 17.27
C VAL A 212 7.26 8.35 17.19
N ALA A 213 7.82 9.39 17.82
CA ALA A 213 9.26 9.60 17.88
C ALA A 213 9.98 8.46 18.62
N GLY A 214 9.41 7.97 19.73
CA GLY A 214 9.93 6.82 20.47
C GLY A 214 9.92 5.54 19.65
N CYS A 215 8.85 5.28 18.89
CA CYS A 215 8.78 4.17 17.96
C CYS A 215 9.83 4.30 16.86
N ILE A 216 10.02 5.49 16.28
CA ILE A 216 11.07 5.75 15.28
C ILE A 216 12.45 5.47 15.85
N LEU A 217 12.75 5.94 17.06
CA LEU A 217 14.04 5.74 17.72
C LEU A 217 14.34 4.27 18.04
N ILE A 218 13.33 3.46 18.37
CA ILE A 218 13.49 2.01 18.60
C ILE A 218 13.83 1.29 17.28
N PHE A 219 13.34 1.77 16.15
CA PHE A 219 13.55 1.14 14.84
C PHE A 219 14.80 1.64 14.10
N ILE A 220 15.40 2.79 14.48
CA ILE A 220 16.63 3.30 13.86
C ILE A 220 17.77 2.25 13.88
N PRO A 221 18.05 1.51 14.98
CA PRO A 221 19.09 0.49 14.97
C PRO A 221 18.81 -0.65 13.97
N PHE A 222 17.54 -0.98 13.75
CA PHE A 222 17.13 -2.03 12.82
C PHE A 222 17.41 -1.63 11.36
N PHE A 223 17.15 -0.38 11.00
CA PHE A 223 17.48 0.16 9.66
C PHE A 223 18.98 0.31 9.43
N ARG A 224 19.75 0.60 10.49
CA ARG A 224 21.21 0.76 10.39
C ARG A 224 21.94 -0.57 10.20
N SER A 225 21.34 -1.70 10.58
CA SER A 225 21.92 -3.04 10.38
C SER A 225 21.83 -3.51 8.92
N GLU A 226 20.91 -2.98 8.12
CA GLU A 226 20.77 -3.33 6.70
C GLU A 226 21.83 -2.62 5.82
N GLU A 227 22.31 -1.42 6.20
CA GLU A 227 23.35 -0.72 5.44
C GLU A 227 24.74 -1.38 5.55
N HIS A 228 25.02 -2.13 6.63
CA HIS A 228 26.31 -2.81 6.82
C HIS A 228 26.42 -4.19 6.18
N THR A 229 25.37 -4.71 5.55
CA THR A 229 25.38 -6.00 4.82
C THR A 229 25.49 -5.83 3.31
N SER A 230 25.64 -4.60 2.79
CA SER A 230 25.72 -4.30 1.36
C SER A 230 27.11 -3.82 0.88
N GLU A 231 28.18 -4.00 1.71
CA GLU A 231 29.58 -3.81 1.27
C GLU A 231 30.30 -5.14 1.04
#